data_ed42b257cbfe65da198f16b15a773740
#
_entry.id   ed42b257cbfe65da198f16b15a773740
#
_cell.length_a   1.000
_cell.length_b   1.000
_cell.length_c   1.000
_cell.angle_alpha   90.00
_cell.angle_beta   90.00
_cell.angle_gamma   90.00
#
_symmetry.space_group_name_H-M   'P 1'
#
loop_
_entity.id
_entity.type
_entity.pdbx_description
1 polymer ?
#
loop_
_entity_poly.entity_id
_entity_poly.type
_entity_poly.pdbx_seq_one_letter_code
_entity_poly.pdbx_strand_id
1 'polypeptide(L)'
;LTMIPYDSEEEAIRIANDTPYGLAGYVQSGDMDHARLVAAKIRAGNIHINGASGGADIPFGGYKQSGNGREWGSHGFTDYLEIKAIEGYSAA
;
A
#
# COMPACT_ATOMS: atom_id res chain seq x y z
N LEU A 1 -2.34 9.87 -21.28
CA LEU A 1 -3.34 9.46 -20.28
C LEU A 1 -4.24 8.39 -20.89
N THR A 2 -4.37 7.27 -20.22
CA THR A 2 -5.27 6.18 -20.61
C THR A 2 -6.51 6.22 -19.74
N MET A 3 -7.69 6.23 -20.37
CA MET A 3 -8.97 6.19 -19.66
C MET A 3 -9.67 4.86 -20.00
N ILE A 4 -10.05 4.13 -18.97
CA ILE A 4 -10.71 2.82 -19.12
C ILE A 4 -12.10 2.93 -18.51
N PRO A 5 -13.17 2.82 -19.29
CA PRO A 5 -14.52 2.80 -18.74
C PRO A 5 -14.81 1.47 -18.05
N TYR A 6 -15.73 1.49 -17.11
CA TYR A 6 -16.18 0.31 -16.37
C TYR A 6 -17.68 0.41 -16.10
N ASP A 7 -18.33 -0.73 -15.93
CA ASP A 7 -19.78 -0.81 -15.70
C ASP A 7 -20.13 -1.04 -14.23
N SER A 8 -19.18 -1.51 -13.41
CA SER A 8 -19.38 -1.73 -11.99
C SER A 8 -18.11 -1.43 -11.20
N GLU A 9 -18.26 -1.11 -9.92
CA GLU A 9 -17.12 -0.91 -9.02
C GLU A 9 -16.24 -2.15 -8.92
N GLU A 10 -16.84 -3.32 -8.90
CA GLU A 10 -16.09 -4.59 -8.87
C GLU A 10 -15.20 -4.74 -10.09
N GLU A 11 -15.72 -4.38 -11.26
CA GLU A 11 -14.93 -4.36 -12.49
C GLU A 11 -13.81 -3.32 -12.43
N ALA A 12 -14.08 -2.12 -11.93
CA ALA A 12 -13.08 -1.08 -11.76
C ALA A 12 -11.91 -1.56 -10.89
N ILE A 13 -12.20 -2.21 -9.77
CA ILE A 13 -11.20 -2.75 -8.85
C ILE A 13 -10.41 -3.87 -9.55
N ARG A 14 -11.08 -4.75 -10.28
CA ARG A 14 -10.43 -5.82 -11.04
C ARG A 14 -9.47 -5.25 -12.09
N ILE A 15 -9.90 -4.25 -12.83
CA ILE A 15 -9.07 -3.56 -13.83
C ILE A 15 -7.86 -2.89 -13.15
N ALA A 16 -8.09 -2.18 -12.04
CA ALA A 16 -7.02 -1.51 -11.31
C ALA A 16 -5.96 -2.48 -10.80
N ASN A 17 -6.36 -3.70 -10.44
CA ASN A 17 -5.47 -4.75 -9.96
C ASN A 17 -4.84 -5.60 -11.08
N ASP A 18 -5.33 -5.49 -12.31
CA ASP A 18 -4.86 -6.26 -13.48
C ASP A 18 -3.60 -5.62 -14.08
N THR A 19 -2.53 -5.66 -13.33
CA THR A 19 -1.21 -5.16 -13.70
C THR A 19 -0.14 -5.94 -12.95
N PRO A 20 1.06 -6.14 -13.53
CA PRO A 20 2.19 -6.72 -12.81
C PRO A 20 2.79 -5.77 -11.77
N TYR A 21 2.35 -4.53 -11.72
CA TYR A 21 2.85 -3.50 -10.81
C TYR A 21 1.85 -3.19 -9.69
N GLY A 22 2.32 -2.54 -8.65
CA GLY A 22 1.51 -2.13 -7.51
C GLY A 22 2.25 -1.14 -6.61
N LEU A 23 2.78 -0.05 -7.18
CA LEU A 23 3.46 0.96 -6.39
C LEU A 23 2.47 1.86 -5.67
N ALA A 24 1.59 2.50 -6.40
CA ALA A 24 0.61 3.43 -5.87
C ALA A 24 -0.73 3.30 -6.57
N GLY A 25 -1.79 3.70 -5.88
CA GLY A 25 -3.13 3.82 -6.41
C GLY A 25 -3.81 5.08 -5.88
N TYR A 26 -4.86 5.49 -6.57
CA TYR A 26 -5.58 6.71 -6.24
C TYR A 26 -7.07 6.42 -6.24
N VAL A 27 -7.75 6.88 -5.19
CA VAL A 27 -9.22 6.76 -5.06
C VAL A 27 -9.79 8.14 -4.81
N GLN A 28 -10.80 8.51 -5.57
CA GLN A 28 -11.53 9.76 -5.37
C GLN A 28 -13.00 9.46 -5.09
N SER A 29 -13.53 9.99 -4.00
CA SER A 29 -14.92 9.80 -3.61
C SER A 29 -15.37 10.92 -2.68
N GLY A 30 -16.63 11.31 -2.80
CA GLY A 30 -17.29 12.18 -1.83
C GLY A 30 -17.66 11.47 -0.52
N ASP A 31 -17.66 10.15 -0.52
CA ASP A 31 -17.91 9.31 0.67
C ASP A 31 -16.59 8.69 1.15
N MET A 32 -16.09 9.16 2.28
CA MET A 32 -14.80 8.73 2.82
C MET A 32 -14.83 7.26 3.29
N ASP A 33 -15.92 6.79 3.86
CA ASP A 33 -16.02 5.40 4.31
C ASP A 33 -16.01 4.45 3.13
N HIS A 34 -16.72 4.81 2.06
CA HIS A 34 -16.69 4.06 0.81
C HIS A 34 -15.29 4.08 0.17
N ALA A 35 -14.64 5.25 0.14
CA ALA A 35 -13.29 5.38 -0.38
C ALA A 35 -12.29 4.43 0.34
N ARG A 36 -12.41 4.30 1.66
CA ARG A 36 -11.58 3.39 2.45
C ARG A 36 -11.81 1.93 2.08
N LEU A 37 -13.07 1.54 1.86
CA LEU A 37 -13.40 0.17 1.45
C LEU A 37 -12.80 -0.15 0.07
N VAL A 38 -12.88 0.77 -0.86
CA VAL A 38 -12.27 0.60 -2.20
C VAL A 38 -10.76 0.56 -2.08
N ALA A 39 -10.16 1.49 -1.34
CA ALA A 39 -8.71 1.56 -1.15
C ALA A 39 -8.14 0.25 -0.59
N ALA A 40 -8.84 -0.38 0.35
CA ALA A 40 -8.44 -1.65 0.94
C ALA A 40 -8.40 -2.81 -0.06
N LYS A 41 -9.12 -2.70 -1.16
CA LYS A 41 -9.17 -3.74 -2.21
C LYS A 41 -8.15 -3.53 -3.33
N ILE A 42 -7.51 -2.37 -3.41
CA ILE A 42 -6.48 -2.08 -4.42
C ILE A 42 -5.14 -2.60 -3.94
N ARG A 43 -4.49 -3.39 -4.78
CA ARG A 43 -3.23 -4.07 -4.47
C ARG A 43 -2.04 -3.19 -4.87
N ALA A 44 -1.77 -2.20 -4.06
CA ALA A 44 -0.62 -1.31 -4.20
C ALA A 44 -0.11 -0.90 -2.82
N GLY A 45 1.16 -0.52 -2.75
CA GLY A 45 1.82 -0.20 -1.48
C GLY A 45 1.31 1.10 -0.85
N ASN A 46 0.96 2.09 -1.67
CA ASN A 46 0.43 3.36 -1.21
C ASN A 46 -0.88 3.68 -1.93
N ILE A 47 -1.93 3.95 -1.17
CA ILE A 47 -3.22 4.39 -1.74
C ILE A 47 -3.50 5.80 -1.25
N HIS A 48 -3.70 6.70 -2.19
CA HIS A 48 -3.99 8.11 -1.95
C HIS A 48 -5.48 8.37 -2.14
N ILE A 49 -6.17 8.72 -1.07
CA ILE A 49 -7.59 9.06 -1.11
C ILE A 49 -7.73 10.57 -1.26
N ASN A 50 -8.48 11.00 -2.27
CA ASN A 50 -8.79 12.41 -2.55
C ASN A 50 -7.54 13.30 -2.62
N GLY A 51 -6.46 12.78 -3.21
CA GLY A 51 -5.22 13.52 -3.39
C GLY A 51 -4.36 13.67 -2.13
N ALA A 52 -4.70 12.99 -1.04
CA ALA A 52 -3.89 13.03 0.17
C ALA A 52 -2.49 12.45 -0.08
N SER A 53 -1.51 13.04 0.54
CA SER A 53 -0.14 12.54 0.58
C SER A 53 0.32 12.42 2.03
N GLY A 54 1.20 11.47 2.28
CA GLY A 54 1.77 11.27 3.61
C GLY A 54 3.14 11.92 3.77
N GLY A 55 3.62 11.96 5.01
CA GLY A 55 4.97 12.38 5.34
C GLY A 55 5.97 11.22 5.32
N ALA A 56 7.21 11.51 5.71
CA ALA A 56 8.30 10.53 5.75
C ALA A 56 8.12 9.46 6.86
N ASP A 57 7.13 9.59 7.69
CA ASP A 57 6.72 8.61 8.71
C ASP A 57 5.81 7.51 8.14
N ILE A 58 5.33 7.68 6.91
CA ILE A 58 4.49 6.71 6.22
C ILE A 58 5.37 5.82 5.33
N PRO A 59 5.27 4.49 5.44
CA PRO A 59 6.08 3.59 4.63
C PRO A 59 5.78 3.74 3.15
N PHE A 60 6.83 3.70 2.34
CA PHE A 60 6.76 3.77 0.89
C PHE A 60 7.36 2.51 0.27
N GLY A 61 6.67 1.92 -0.67
CA GLY A 61 7.14 0.75 -1.41
C GLY A 61 5.98 0.03 -2.08
N GLY A 62 6.30 -0.85 -3.02
CA GLY A 62 5.34 -1.46 -3.92
C GLY A 62 4.95 -2.89 -3.58
N TYR A 63 3.93 -3.33 -4.27
CA TYR A 63 3.52 -4.73 -4.39
C TYR A 63 4.00 -5.28 -5.73
N LYS A 64 3.98 -6.59 -5.86
CA LYS A 64 4.27 -7.29 -7.12
C LYS A 64 5.62 -6.86 -7.71
N GLN A 65 5.68 -6.59 -9.02
CA GLN A 65 6.93 -6.21 -9.70
C GLN A 65 7.37 -4.77 -9.42
N SER A 66 6.58 -3.97 -8.72
CA SER A 66 7.03 -2.66 -8.24
C SER A 66 8.07 -2.75 -7.14
N GLY A 67 8.29 -3.93 -6.60
CA GLY A 67 9.38 -4.22 -5.68
C GLY A 67 8.93 -4.77 -4.34
N ASN A 68 9.92 -5.22 -3.59
CA ASN A 68 9.78 -5.69 -2.21
C ASN A 68 10.31 -4.60 -1.26
N GLY A 69 10.11 -4.79 0.03
CA GLY A 69 10.63 -3.87 1.03
C GLY A 69 9.88 -2.55 1.10
N ARG A 70 10.29 -1.75 2.06
CA ARG A 70 9.70 -0.44 2.31
C ARG A 70 10.79 0.55 2.70
N GLU A 71 10.59 1.81 2.27
CA GLU A 71 11.34 2.95 2.76
C GLU A 71 10.45 3.74 3.73
N TRP A 72 11.05 4.55 4.55
CA TRP A 72 10.41 5.49 5.47
C TRP A 72 9.56 4.83 6.56
N GLY A 73 9.30 5.60 7.59
CA GLY A 73 8.57 5.14 8.76
C GLY A 73 9.29 4.02 9.51
N SER A 74 8.60 3.43 10.47
CA SER A 74 9.15 2.32 11.27
C SER A 74 9.37 1.05 10.44
N HIS A 75 8.53 0.81 9.44
CA HIS A 75 8.67 -0.35 8.56
C HIS A 75 9.90 -0.28 7.66
N GLY A 76 10.25 0.91 7.17
CA GLY A 76 11.45 1.10 6.37
C GLY A 76 12.74 0.88 7.15
N PHE A 77 12.68 1.06 8.45
CA PHE A 77 13.83 0.86 9.34
C PHE A 77 14.20 -0.62 9.51
N THR A 78 13.22 -1.52 9.38
CA THR A 78 13.40 -2.97 9.63
C THR A 78 14.44 -3.60 8.72
N ASP A 79 14.55 -3.14 7.48
CA ASP A 79 15.49 -3.69 6.49
C ASP A 79 16.96 -3.43 6.87
N TYR A 80 17.22 -2.50 7.77
CA TYR A 80 18.55 -2.14 8.25
C TYR A 80 18.91 -2.80 9.58
N LEU A 81 18.02 -3.62 10.13
CA LEU A 81 18.19 -4.27 11.43
C LEU A 81 18.49 -5.76 11.26
N GLU A 82 19.43 -6.23 12.05
CA GLU A 82 19.69 -7.66 12.21
C GLU A 82 18.85 -8.22 13.36
N ILE A 83 18.11 -9.28 13.08
CA ILE A 83 17.31 -9.98 14.09
C ILE A 83 18.17 -10.99 14.80
N LYS A 84 18.26 -10.89 16.14
CA LYS A 84 18.99 -11.83 16.97
C LYS A 84 18.08 -12.36 18.08
N ALA A 85 18.01 -13.67 18.21
CA ALA A 85 17.42 -14.31 19.37
C ALA A 85 18.51 -14.63 20.40
N ILE A 86 18.26 -14.33 21.66
CA ILE A 86 19.11 -14.75 22.78
C ILE A 86 18.24 -15.64 23.68
N GLU A 87 18.58 -16.90 23.72
CA GLU A 87 17.84 -17.90 24.49
C GLU A 87 18.54 -18.17 25.83
N GLY A 88 17.82 -18.76 26.76
CA GLY A 88 18.36 -19.07 28.08
C GLY A 88 18.37 -17.89 29.05
N TYR A 89 17.82 -16.74 28.65
CA TYR A 89 17.63 -15.62 29.57
C TYR A 89 16.47 -15.92 30.52
N SER A 90 16.75 -15.79 31.80
CA SER A 90 15.75 -15.91 32.85
C SER A 90 15.62 -14.58 33.56
N ALA A 91 14.43 -13.99 33.49
CA ALA A 91 14.11 -12.83 34.33
C ALA A 91 13.98 -13.32 35.79
N ALA A 92 14.84 -12.84 36.62
CA ALA A 92 14.80 -13.15 38.05
C ALA A 92 13.62 -12.47 38.75
#